data_3c55066bf6175b47647ee85671ebc5c8
#
_entry.id   3c55066bf6175b47647ee85671ebc5c8
#
_cell.length_a   1.000
_cell.length_b   1.000
_cell.length_c   1.000
_cell.angle_alpha   90.00
_cell.angle_beta   90.00
_cell.angle_gamma   90.00
#
_symmetry.space_group_name_H-M   'P 1'
#
loop_
_entity.id
_entity.type
_entity.pdbx_description
1 polymer ?
#
loop_
_entity_poly.entity_id
_entity_poly.type
_entity_poly.pdbx_seq_one_letter_code
_entity_poly.pdbx_strand_id
1 'polypeptide(L)'
;MVIGTGLAGRVIADALRGPEVTLAGFLSADLPPDGWPYPVLGAPEDAPGLSRDGRGFIVAADSLKDREAVVRAFPELGYQAVIHPAAHVAADAVVEPGAYIGAGAVVGTGASIGAHSVIGEGSIVGALSRIEPYCELLARVNIGHEVTVKDHTFIGHSATLKDKITIAAGTVIQTGEIVVKDMVMKMVYKRGAWIYKENGPGER
;
A
#
# COMPACT_ATOMS: atom_id res chain seq x y z
N MET A 1 9.61 12.43 -4.94
CA MET A 1 9.53 11.84 -6.29
C MET A 1 8.57 10.66 -6.28
N VAL A 2 7.76 10.52 -7.31
CA VAL A 2 6.83 9.39 -7.46
C VAL A 2 7.26 8.56 -8.67
N ILE A 3 7.38 7.24 -8.52
CA ILE A 3 7.69 6.32 -9.61
C ILE A 3 6.38 5.66 -10.07
N GLY A 4 5.91 6.02 -11.26
CA GLY A 4 4.66 5.57 -11.88
C GLY A 4 3.66 6.69 -12.10
N THR A 5 3.04 6.73 -13.29
CA THR A 5 2.08 7.76 -13.75
C THR A 5 0.65 7.24 -13.92
N GLY A 6 0.33 6.03 -13.46
CA GLY A 6 -1.00 5.43 -13.49
C GLY A 6 -1.98 6.06 -12.49
N LEU A 7 -3.07 5.34 -12.20
CA LEU A 7 -4.07 5.77 -11.22
C LEU A 7 -3.45 6.00 -9.85
N ALA A 8 -2.62 5.07 -9.37
CA ALA A 8 -1.91 5.20 -8.10
C ALA A 8 -1.05 6.47 -8.05
N GLY A 9 -0.41 6.85 -9.17
CA GLY A 9 0.35 8.09 -9.26
C GLY A 9 -0.50 9.35 -9.03
N ARG A 10 -1.71 9.40 -9.57
CA ARG A 10 -2.65 10.52 -9.34
C ARG A 10 -3.10 10.60 -7.89
N VAL A 11 -3.40 9.47 -7.28
CA VAL A 11 -3.84 9.36 -5.88
C VAL A 11 -2.73 9.83 -4.94
N ILE A 12 -1.50 9.36 -5.15
CA ILE A 12 -0.34 9.77 -4.33
C ILE A 12 -0.02 11.26 -4.52
N ALA A 13 -0.16 11.79 -5.74
CA ALA A 13 0.07 13.22 -5.98
C ALA A 13 -0.89 14.11 -5.19
N ASP A 14 -2.12 13.68 -4.97
CA ASP A 14 -3.07 14.42 -4.14
C ASP A 14 -2.62 14.48 -2.68
N ALA A 15 -2.12 13.39 -2.14
CA ALA A 15 -1.55 13.33 -0.79
C ALA A 15 -0.31 14.24 -0.60
N LEU A 16 0.41 14.53 -1.68
CA LEU A 16 1.62 15.36 -1.67
C LEU A 16 1.35 16.87 -1.88
N ARG A 17 0.09 17.31 -1.77
CA ARG A 17 -0.27 18.73 -1.90
C ARG A 17 -0.14 19.54 -0.59
N GLY A 18 0.30 18.90 0.49
CA GLY A 18 0.49 19.56 1.78
C GLY A 18 1.66 20.56 1.78
N PRO A 19 1.68 21.50 2.73
CA PRO A 19 2.72 22.55 2.80
C PRO A 19 4.10 22.01 3.19
N GLU A 20 4.16 20.84 3.77
CA GLU A 20 5.41 20.25 4.30
C GLU A 20 6.17 19.42 3.26
N VAL A 21 5.52 19.04 2.15
CA VAL A 21 6.12 18.17 1.14
C VAL A 21 5.95 18.79 -0.25
N THR A 22 7.04 18.90 -0.99
CA THR A 22 7.02 19.37 -2.38
C THR A 22 7.15 18.17 -3.32
N LEU A 23 6.15 17.94 -4.14
CA LEU A 23 6.22 16.98 -5.24
C LEU A 23 7.18 17.50 -6.31
N ALA A 24 8.36 16.93 -6.41
CA ALA A 24 9.36 17.33 -7.40
C ALA A 24 8.96 16.88 -8.84
N GLY A 25 8.29 15.73 -8.97
CA GLY A 25 7.83 15.19 -10.25
C GLY A 25 7.72 13.67 -10.24
N PHE A 26 7.50 13.13 -11.42
CA PHE A 26 7.29 11.70 -11.66
C PHE A 26 8.42 11.09 -12.47
N LEU A 27 8.62 9.79 -12.30
CA LEU A 27 9.42 8.95 -13.18
C LEU A 27 8.48 7.88 -13.78
N SER A 28 8.57 7.69 -15.09
CA SER A 28 7.74 6.69 -15.78
C SER A 28 8.48 6.15 -17.00
N ALA A 29 8.39 4.83 -17.22
CA ALA A 29 8.88 4.20 -18.45
C ALA A 29 7.96 4.47 -19.63
N ASP A 30 6.67 4.68 -19.36
CA ASP A 30 5.65 4.93 -20.36
C ASP A 30 5.32 6.42 -20.45
N LEU A 31 4.73 6.83 -21.59
CA LEU A 31 4.17 8.17 -21.71
C LEU A 31 3.03 8.34 -20.70
N PRO A 32 2.99 9.48 -20.00
CA PRO A 32 1.91 9.75 -19.07
C PRO A 32 0.57 9.80 -19.81
N PRO A 33 -0.54 9.47 -19.12
CA PRO A 33 -1.88 9.60 -19.70
C PRO A 33 -2.16 11.02 -20.19
N ASP A 34 -3.01 11.14 -21.21
CA ASP A 34 -3.45 12.44 -21.70
C ASP A 34 -3.99 13.33 -20.57
N GLY A 35 -3.59 14.60 -20.60
CA GLY A 35 -3.95 15.57 -19.55
C GLY A 35 -3.23 15.34 -18.21
N TRP A 36 -2.10 14.64 -18.21
CA TRP A 36 -1.26 14.50 -17.01
C TRP A 36 -0.72 15.87 -16.56
N PRO A 37 -1.02 16.34 -15.34
CA PRO A 37 -0.74 17.72 -14.95
C PRO A 37 0.63 17.93 -14.29
N TYR A 38 1.42 16.88 -14.12
CA TYR A 38 2.66 16.94 -13.37
C TYR A 38 3.89 16.72 -14.25
N PRO A 39 5.06 17.28 -13.92
CA PRO A 39 6.28 17.03 -14.67
C PRO A 39 6.72 15.58 -14.58
N VAL A 40 7.04 14.96 -15.71
CA VAL A 40 7.73 13.68 -15.81
C VAL A 40 9.20 14.00 -16.09
N LEU A 41 10.09 13.58 -15.19
CA LEU A 41 11.50 13.98 -15.16
C LEU A 41 12.44 12.94 -15.78
N GLY A 42 11.91 11.78 -16.14
CA GLY A 42 12.66 10.68 -16.76
C GLY A 42 12.01 9.33 -16.52
N ALA A 43 12.78 8.29 -16.80
CA ALA A 43 12.39 6.90 -16.55
C ALA A 43 12.77 6.46 -15.10
N PRO A 44 12.24 5.33 -14.60
CA PRO A 44 12.61 4.80 -13.28
C PRO A 44 14.13 4.60 -13.09
N GLU A 45 14.85 4.28 -14.16
CA GLU A 45 16.30 4.09 -14.20
C GLU A 45 17.09 5.36 -13.85
N ASP A 46 16.47 6.53 -13.99
CA ASP A 46 17.09 7.82 -13.64
C ASP A 46 17.04 8.11 -12.14
N ALA A 47 16.23 7.34 -11.37
CA ALA A 47 16.02 7.54 -9.94
C ALA A 47 17.32 7.58 -9.11
N PRO A 48 18.31 6.69 -9.31
CA PRO A 48 19.57 6.73 -8.54
C PRO A 48 20.35 8.04 -8.73
N GLY A 49 20.30 8.62 -9.93
CA GLY A 49 20.91 9.93 -10.21
C GLY A 49 20.24 11.08 -9.44
N LEU A 50 18.92 11.02 -9.34
CA LEU A 50 18.08 12.03 -8.67
C LEU A 50 18.05 11.87 -7.14
N SER A 51 18.44 10.71 -6.61
CA SER A 51 18.51 10.44 -5.17
C SER A 51 19.61 11.24 -4.46
N ARG A 52 20.66 11.65 -5.17
CA ARG A 52 21.82 12.38 -4.62
C ARG A 52 21.46 13.72 -4.01
N ASP A 53 20.33 14.29 -4.37
CA ASP A 53 19.85 15.59 -3.89
C ASP A 53 19.02 15.48 -2.59
N GLY A 54 19.05 14.33 -1.90
CA GLY A 54 18.28 14.11 -0.67
C GLY A 54 16.78 13.94 -0.92
N ARG A 55 16.37 13.66 -2.14
CA ARG A 55 14.96 13.44 -2.50
C ARG A 55 14.47 12.09 -2.01
N GLY A 56 13.26 12.07 -1.42
CA GLY A 56 12.56 10.84 -1.08
C GLY A 56 11.76 10.29 -2.27
N PHE A 57 11.53 8.98 -2.27
CA PHE A 57 10.81 8.27 -3.34
C PHE A 57 9.63 7.48 -2.79
N ILE A 58 8.57 7.35 -3.60
CA ILE A 58 7.48 6.40 -3.39
C ILE A 58 7.12 5.76 -4.72
N VAL A 59 6.80 4.46 -4.69
CA VAL A 59 6.37 3.72 -5.87
C VAL A 59 4.85 3.76 -5.98
N ALA A 60 4.35 4.25 -7.10
CA ALA A 60 2.95 4.35 -7.45
C ALA A 60 2.60 3.35 -8.55
N ALA A 61 2.65 2.08 -8.22
CA ALA A 61 2.27 0.99 -9.12
C ALA A 61 0.84 0.53 -8.81
N ASP A 62 0.07 0.24 -9.87
CA ASP A 62 -1.34 -0.20 -9.76
C ASP A 62 -1.45 -1.69 -9.35
N SER A 63 -0.33 -2.40 -9.26
CA SER A 63 -0.28 -3.76 -8.72
C SER A 63 0.84 -3.93 -7.69
N LEU A 64 0.61 -4.82 -6.74
CA LEU A 64 1.61 -5.23 -5.75
C LEU A 64 2.88 -5.79 -6.42
N LYS A 65 2.72 -6.62 -7.45
CA LYS A 65 3.82 -7.25 -8.18
C LYS A 65 4.73 -6.20 -8.85
N ASP A 66 4.15 -5.19 -9.48
CA ASP A 66 4.90 -4.13 -10.15
C ASP A 66 5.60 -3.23 -9.13
N ARG A 67 4.95 -2.95 -7.99
CA ARG A 67 5.54 -2.20 -6.88
C ARG A 67 6.78 -2.92 -6.35
N GLU A 68 6.67 -4.21 -6.06
CA GLU A 68 7.78 -5.03 -5.59
C GLU A 68 8.91 -5.11 -6.63
N ALA A 69 8.59 -5.23 -7.92
CA ALA A 69 9.59 -5.27 -8.99
C ALA A 69 10.42 -3.98 -9.04
N VAL A 70 9.79 -2.82 -8.93
CA VAL A 70 10.49 -1.52 -8.89
C VAL A 70 11.38 -1.41 -7.65
N VAL A 71 10.86 -1.75 -6.47
CA VAL A 71 11.65 -1.69 -5.22
C VAL A 71 12.85 -2.63 -5.28
N ARG A 72 12.68 -3.81 -5.84
CA ARG A 72 13.76 -4.80 -6.02
C ARG A 72 14.81 -4.33 -7.02
N ALA A 73 14.41 -3.60 -8.06
CA ALA A 73 15.34 -3.04 -9.05
C ALA A 73 16.18 -1.90 -8.49
N PHE A 74 15.62 -1.13 -7.52
CA PHE A 74 16.26 0.06 -6.96
C PHE A 74 16.25 0.04 -5.41
N PRO A 75 16.86 -0.95 -4.75
CA PRO A 75 16.78 -1.13 -3.30
C PRO A 75 17.43 0.01 -2.50
N GLU A 76 18.36 0.74 -3.10
CA GLU A 76 19.13 1.81 -2.45
C GLU A 76 18.43 3.18 -2.47
N LEU A 77 17.24 3.28 -3.05
CA LEU A 77 16.50 4.54 -3.05
C LEU A 77 16.00 4.87 -1.64
N GLY A 78 16.08 6.14 -1.28
CA GLY A 78 15.51 6.67 -0.03
C GLY A 78 13.98 6.69 -0.07
N TYR A 79 13.35 5.54 0.08
CA TYR A 79 11.89 5.44 0.12
C TYR A 79 11.31 6.18 1.33
N GLN A 80 10.19 6.84 1.13
CA GLN A 80 9.49 7.61 2.16
C GLN A 80 8.04 7.15 2.26
N ALA A 81 7.50 7.12 3.47
CA ALA A 81 6.08 6.96 3.66
C ALA A 81 5.36 8.24 3.20
N VAL A 82 4.21 8.07 2.57
CA VAL A 82 3.32 9.18 2.19
C VAL A 82 2.00 9.01 2.93
N ILE A 83 1.69 9.99 3.77
CA ILE A 83 0.47 10.04 4.57
C ILE A 83 -0.37 11.20 4.05
N HIS A 84 -1.58 10.90 3.59
CA HIS A 84 -2.51 11.93 3.12
C HIS A 84 -2.84 12.90 4.27
N PRO A 85 -2.88 14.22 4.07
CA PRO A 85 -3.15 15.21 5.12
C PRO A 85 -4.50 15.01 5.84
N ALA A 86 -5.49 14.38 5.17
CA ALA A 86 -6.77 14.03 5.77
C ALA A 86 -6.79 12.65 6.47
N ALA A 87 -5.66 11.93 6.54
CA ALA A 87 -5.57 10.71 7.31
C ALA A 87 -5.30 11.01 8.79
N HIS A 88 -5.72 10.12 9.67
CA HIS A 88 -5.36 10.16 11.08
C HIS A 88 -4.43 9.00 11.40
N VAL A 89 -3.22 9.30 11.86
CA VAL A 89 -2.26 8.32 12.33
C VAL A 89 -1.96 8.62 13.80
N ALA A 90 -2.19 7.65 14.68
CA ALA A 90 -1.91 7.82 16.11
C ALA A 90 -0.42 8.11 16.35
N ALA A 91 -0.13 8.91 17.36
CA ALA A 91 1.22 9.40 17.63
C ALA A 91 2.26 8.30 17.92
N ASP A 92 1.82 7.15 18.40
CA ASP A 92 2.63 5.97 18.71
C ASP A 92 2.52 4.87 17.64
N ALA A 93 1.78 5.13 16.56
CA ALA A 93 1.74 4.22 15.41
C ALA A 93 3.00 4.35 14.56
N VAL A 94 3.42 3.25 13.94
CA VAL A 94 4.60 3.19 13.09
C VAL A 94 4.17 3.01 11.63
N VAL A 95 4.66 3.88 10.74
CA VAL A 95 4.47 3.75 9.29
C VAL A 95 5.85 3.65 8.64
N GLU A 96 6.14 2.50 8.05
CA GLU A 96 7.46 2.22 7.48
C GLU A 96 7.65 2.87 6.09
N PRO A 97 8.90 3.00 5.62
CA PRO A 97 9.22 3.63 4.35
C PRO A 97 8.50 2.99 3.15
N GLY A 98 8.12 3.81 2.18
CA GLY A 98 7.41 3.38 0.98
C GLY A 98 5.92 3.07 1.19
N ALA A 99 5.41 3.10 2.42
CA ALA A 99 3.99 2.90 2.69
C ALA A 99 3.18 4.14 2.27
N TYR A 100 1.94 3.90 1.86
CA TYR A 100 0.94 4.93 1.55
C TYR A 100 -0.27 4.83 2.47
N ILE A 101 -0.68 5.95 3.06
CA ILE A 101 -1.89 6.07 3.87
C ILE A 101 -2.84 7.05 3.18
N GLY A 102 -3.98 6.54 2.70
CA GLY A 102 -4.96 7.28 1.90
C GLY A 102 -5.81 8.27 2.69
N ALA A 103 -6.54 9.11 1.96
CA ALA A 103 -7.41 10.13 2.52
C ALA A 103 -8.46 9.54 3.48
N GLY A 104 -8.61 10.14 4.66
CA GLY A 104 -9.59 9.69 5.66
C GLY A 104 -9.30 8.31 6.28
N ALA A 105 -8.15 7.70 5.99
CA ALA A 105 -7.73 6.48 6.67
C ALA A 105 -7.39 6.76 8.13
N VAL A 106 -7.62 5.78 8.99
CA VAL A 106 -7.31 5.84 10.43
C VAL A 106 -6.35 4.70 10.78
N VAL A 107 -5.20 5.05 11.35
CA VAL A 107 -4.23 4.10 11.90
C VAL A 107 -4.23 4.28 13.43
N GLY A 108 -4.69 3.25 14.15
CA GLY A 108 -4.90 3.29 15.59
C GLY A 108 -3.61 3.23 16.40
N THR A 109 -3.75 3.53 17.68
CA THR A 109 -2.69 3.49 18.70
C THR A 109 -1.91 2.17 18.66
N GLY A 110 -0.59 2.26 18.68
CA GLY A 110 0.33 1.11 18.67
C GLY A 110 0.25 0.24 17.41
N ALA A 111 -0.49 0.65 16.39
CA ALA A 111 -0.53 -0.09 15.12
C ALA A 111 0.76 0.11 14.31
N SER A 112 1.10 -0.86 13.47
CA SER A 112 2.26 -0.78 12.59
C SER A 112 1.88 -1.11 11.14
N ILE A 113 2.36 -0.28 10.22
CA ILE A 113 2.17 -0.44 8.78
C ILE A 113 3.54 -0.72 8.16
N GLY A 114 3.71 -1.90 7.62
CA GLY A 114 4.96 -2.37 7.02
C GLY A 114 5.30 -1.68 5.71
N ALA A 115 6.58 -1.75 5.35
CA ALA A 115 7.14 -1.08 4.19
C ALA A 115 6.39 -1.41 2.89
N HIS A 116 6.25 -0.41 2.05
CA HIS A 116 5.61 -0.53 0.73
C HIS A 116 4.15 -1.04 0.76
N SER A 117 3.49 -0.98 1.91
CA SER A 117 2.07 -1.31 2.03
C SER A 117 1.19 -0.11 1.67
N VAL A 118 -0.03 -0.40 1.23
CA VAL A 118 -1.04 0.60 0.87
C VAL A 118 -2.24 0.46 1.79
N ILE A 119 -2.61 1.54 2.45
CA ILE A 119 -3.85 1.67 3.23
C ILE A 119 -4.75 2.63 2.47
N GLY A 120 -5.74 2.08 1.77
CA GLY A 120 -6.65 2.84 0.90
C GLY A 120 -7.55 3.81 1.66
N GLU A 121 -8.22 4.68 0.92
CA GLU A 121 -9.02 5.79 1.43
C GLU A 121 -10.13 5.31 2.38
N GLY A 122 -10.27 5.99 3.51
CA GLY A 122 -11.28 5.70 4.52
C GLY A 122 -11.15 4.35 5.21
N SER A 123 -10.02 3.67 5.07
CA SER A 123 -9.75 2.40 5.76
C SER A 123 -9.38 2.63 7.22
N ILE A 124 -9.69 1.66 8.07
CA ILE A 124 -9.38 1.69 9.50
C ILE A 124 -8.46 0.52 9.83
N VAL A 125 -7.34 0.80 10.45
CA VAL A 125 -6.46 -0.18 11.09
C VAL A 125 -6.57 0.00 12.59
N GLY A 126 -7.20 -0.96 13.27
CA GLY A 126 -7.47 -0.92 14.70
C GLY A 126 -6.19 -0.91 15.55
N ALA A 127 -6.33 -0.52 16.82
CA ALA A 127 -5.22 -0.42 17.76
C ALA A 127 -4.44 -1.74 17.88
N LEU A 128 -3.11 -1.63 18.03
CA LEU A 128 -2.18 -2.75 18.21
C LEU A 128 -2.16 -3.75 17.03
N SER A 129 -2.77 -3.39 15.90
CA SER A 129 -2.76 -4.24 14.70
C SER A 129 -1.47 -4.06 13.91
N ARG A 130 -1.02 -5.13 13.29
CA ARG A 130 0.18 -5.19 12.48
C ARG A 130 -0.17 -5.52 11.04
N ILE A 131 0.16 -4.63 10.13
CA ILE A 131 0.13 -4.87 8.69
C ILE A 131 1.57 -5.06 8.27
N GLU A 132 1.94 -6.26 7.83
CA GLU A 132 3.31 -6.58 7.39
C GLU A 132 3.60 -5.96 6.00
N PRO A 133 4.87 -5.98 5.53
CA PRO A 133 5.24 -5.33 4.27
C PRO A 133 4.47 -5.83 3.04
N TYR A 134 4.38 -4.97 2.03
CA TYR A 134 3.73 -5.27 0.75
C TYR A 134 2.28 -5.71 0.85
N CYS A 135 1.56 -5.28 1.88
CA CYS A 135 0.11 -5.48 1.93
C CYS A 135 -0.62 -4.39 1.14
N GLU A 136 -1.78 -4.75 0.59
CA GLU A 136 -2.65 -3.83 -0.12
C GLU A 136 -4.08 -3.90 0.41
N LEU A 137 -4.46 -2.90 1.18
CA LEU A 137 -5.81 -2.70 1.69
C LEU A 137 -6.48 -1.64 0.81
N LEU A 138 -7.49 -2.05 0.06
CA LEU A 138 -8.23 -1.11 -0.78
C LEU A 138 -9.12 -0.20 0.08
N ALA A 139 -9.85 0.71 -0.55
CA ALA A 139 -10.63 1.70 0.17
C ALA A 139 -11.69 1.07 1.10
N ARG A 140 -11.86 1.70 2.28
CA ARG A 140 -12.89 1.37 3.28
C ARG A 140 -12.75 -0.01 3.89
N VAL A 141 -11.56 -0.59 3.89
CA VAL A 141 -11.26 -1.81 4.64
C VAL A 141 -11.29 -1.51 6.14
N ASN A 142 -11.90 -2.38 6.91
CA ASN A 142 -11.97 -2.25 8.37
C ASN A 142 -11.23 -3.41 9.05
N ILE A 143 -10.08 -3.10 9.63
CA ILE A 143 -9.28 -4.04 10.41
C ILE A 143 -9.56 -3.80 11.90
N GLY A 144 -9.99 -4.84 12.60
CA GLY A 144 -10.20 -4.80 14.04
C GLY A 144 -8.93 -4.54 14.85
N HIS A 145 -9.01 -4.65 16.16
CA HIS A 145 -7.88 -4.48 17.08
C HIS A 145 -7.03 -5.76 17.18
N GLU A 146 -5.73 -5.60 17.40
CA GLU A 146 -4.79 -6.72 17.62
C GLU A 146 -4.79 -7.74 16.44
N VAL A 147 -5.08 -7.30 15.23
CA VAL A 147 -5.06 -8.13 14.02
C VAL A 147 -3.65 -8.15 13.43
N THR A 148 -3.20 -9.32 12.98
CA THR A 148 -1.97 -9.45 12.20
C THR A 148 -2.31 -9.81 10.76
N VAL A 149 -1.98 -8.92 9.82
CA VAL A 149 -2.06 -9.19 8.39
C VAL A 149 -0.64 -9.41 7.89
N LYS A 150 -0.34 -10.63 7.47
CA LYS A 150 1.00 -10.99 6.99
C LYS A 150 1.26 -10.46 5.59
N ASP A 151 2.55 -10.41 5.24
CA ASP A 151 3.07 -9.82 4.01
C ASP A 151 2.35 -10.29 2.73
N HIS A 152 2.39 -9.46 1.70
CA HIS A 152 1.80 -9.73 0.38
C HIS A 152 0.30 -10.06 0.40
N THR A 153 -0.41 -9.62 1.42
CA THR A 153 -1.87 -9.83 1.54
C THR A 153 -2.63 -8.72 0.81
N PHE A 154 -3.62 -9.12 0.01
CA PHE A 154 -4.55 -8.22 -0.65
C PHE A 154 -5.92 -8.28 0.03
N ILE A 155 -6.47 -7.11 0.37
CA ILE A 155 -7.80 -6.97 1.00
C ILE A 155 -8.64 -6.01 0.17
N GLY A 156 -9.70 -6.55 -0.43
CA GLY A 156 -10.63 -5.82 -1.30
C GLY A 156 -11.48 -4.80 -0.56
N HIS A 157 -12.04 -3.86 -1.31
CA HIS A 157 -12.85 -2.75 -0.78
C HIS A 157 -13.89 -3.20 0.23
N SER A 158 -14.05 -2.44 1.30
CA SER A 158 -15.09 -2.63 2.33
C SER A 158 -15.06 -3.99 3.02
N ALA A 159 -13.97 -4.74 2.94
CA ALA A 159 -13.83 -5.96 3.72
C ALA A 159 -13.62 -5.62 5.20
N THR A 160 -14.06 -6.52 6.09
CA THR A 160 -13.98 -6.34 7.55
C THR A 160 -13.32 -7.56 8.19
N LEU A 161 -12.31 -7.33 9.01
CA LEU A 161 -11.61 -8.33 9.78
C LEU A 161 -11.93 -8.15 11.27
N LYS A 162 -12.37 -9.24 11.92
CA LYS A 162 -12.63 -9.26 13.37
C LYS A 162 -11.33 -9.06 14.16
N ASP A 163 -11.47 -8.57 15.38
CA ASP A 163 -10.36 -8.44 16.34
C ASP A 163 -9.61 -9.76 16.58
N LYS A 164 -8.31 -9.65 16.84
CA LYS A 164 -7.43 -10.72 17.33
C LYS A 164 -7.29 -11.91 16.39
N ILE A 165 -7.37 -11.67 15.08
CA ILE A 165 -7.14 -12.71 14.08
C ILE A 165 -5.84 -12.48 13.32
N THR A 166 -5.32 -13.56 12.76
CA THR A 166 -4.13 -13.56 11.91
C THR A 166 -4.49 -13.98 10.50
N ILE A 167 -4.05 -13.20 9.52
CA ILE A 167 -4.18 -13.47 8.09
C ILE A 167 -2.83 -13.91 7.55
N ALA A 168 -2.77 -15.10 6.98
CA ALA A 168 -1.54 -15.66 6.41
C ALA A 168 -1.04 -14.85 5.19
N ALA A 169 0.27 -14.88 4.98
CA ALA A 169 0.93 -14.21 3.88
C ALA A 169 0.37 -14.57 2.50
N GLY A 170 0.32 -13.59 1.61
CA GLY A 170 -0.17 -13.75 0.24
C GLY A 170 -1.65 -14.11 0.12
N THR A 171 -2.43 -13.94 1.17
CA THR A 171 -3.89 -14.17 1.15
C THR A 171 -4.59 -13.09 0.33
N VAL A 172 -5.67 -13.48 -0.35
CA VAL A 172 -6.55 -12.56 -1.07
C VAL A 172 -7.94 -12.60 -0.45
N ILE A 173 -8.36 -11.49 0.13
CA ILE A 173 -9.71 -11.28 0.65
C ILE A 173 -10.48 -10.42 -0.35
N GLN A 174 -11.60 -10.92 -0.85
CA GLN A 174 -12.38 -10.22 -1.86
C GLN A 174 -13.17 -9.05 -1.27
N THR A 175 -13.67 -8.19 -2.15
CA THR A 175 -14.47 -7.01 -1.80
C THR A 175 -15.70 -7.39 -0.96
N GLY A 176 -15.94 -6.65 0.13
CA GLY A 176 -17.11 -6.80 1.00
C GLY A 176 -17.12 -8.02 1.91
N GLU A 177 -16.02 -8.76 2.00
CA GLU A 177 -15.95 -9.97 2.81
C GLU A 177 -15.80 -9.65 4.31
N ILE A 178 -16.38 -10.51 5.15
CA ILE A 178 -16.25 -10.46 6.61
C ILE A 178 -15.47 -11.68 7.09
N VAL A 179 -14.29 -11.45 7.65
CA VAL A 179 -13.40 -12.50 8.15
C VAL A 179 -13.45 -12.49 9.68
N VAL A 180 -13.86 -13.62 10.26
CA VAL A 180 -14.06 -13.75 11.72
C VAL A 180 -13.14 -14.78 12.39
N LYS A 181 -12.25 -15.42 11.62
CA LYS A 181 -11.33 -16.46 12.09
C LYS A 181 -9.95 -16.30 11.43
N ASP A 182 -8.93 -16.85 12.07
CA ASP A 182 -7.58 -16.93 11.53
C ASP A 182 -7.56 -17.59 10.15
N MET A 183 -6.69 -17.05 9.30
CA MET A 183 -6.32 -17.63 8.01
C MET A 183 -4.89 -18.14 8.13
N VAL A 184 -4.73 -19.44 8.42
CA VAL A 184 -3.42 -20.04 8.75
C VAL A 184 -2.58 -20.40 7.54
N MET A 185 -3.12 -20.31 6.33
CA MET A 185 -2.41 -20.54 5.06
C MET A 185 -2.92 -19.61 3.97
N LYS A 186 -2.11 -19.40 2.93
CA LYS A 186 -2.50 -18.58 1.78
C LYS A 186 -3.80 -19.06 1.14
N MET A 187 -4.78 -18.19 1.05
CA MET A 187 -6.13 -18.51 0.56
C MET A 187 -6.71 -17.37 -0.27
N VAL A 188 -7.72 -17.69 -1.07
CA VAL A 188 -8.66 -16.71 -1.61
C VAL A 188 -9.96 -16.83 -0.83
N TYR A 189 -10.35 -15.79 -0.10
CA TYR A 189 -11.59 -15.74 0.65
C TYR A 189 -12.65 -14.97 -0.13
N LYS A 190 -13.72 -15.65 -0.49
CA LYS A 190 -14.80 -15.10 -1.32
C LYS A 190 -16.15 -15.68 -0.92
N ARG A 191 -17.16 -14.79 -0.77
CA ARG A 191 -18.56 -15.16 -0.43
C ARG A 191 -18.69 -15.97 0.87
N GLY A 192 -17.89 -15.61 1.88
CA GLY A 192 -17.90 -16.32 3.16
C GLY A 192 -17.34 -17.75 3.11
N ALA A 193 -16.77 -18.17 2.00
CA ALA A 193 -16.19 -19.50 1.83
C ALA A 193 -14.68 -19.43 1.59
N TRP A 194 -13.98 -20.43 2.09
CA TRP A 194 -12.56 -20.64 1.86
C TRP A 194 -12.37 -21.34 0.52
N ILE A 195 -11.66 -20.70 -0.39
CA ILE A 195 -11.25 -21.32 -1.64
C ILE A 195 -9.75 -21.50 -1.58
N TYR A 196 -9.30 -22.73 -1.35
CA TYR A 196 -7.89 -23.10 -1.49
C TYR A 196 -7.56 -23.19 -2.97
N LYS A 197 -6.67 -22.32 -3.47
CA LYS A 197 -6.00 -22.55 -4.75
C LYS A 197 -4.66 -23.20 -4.47
N GLU A 198 -4.53 -24.49 -4.70
CA GLU A 198 -3.22 -25.06 -4.98
C GLU A 198 -2.67 -24.35 -6.21
N ASN A 199 -1.49 -23.75 -6.07
CA ASN A 199 -0.76 -23.26 -7.24
C ASN A 199 -0.38 -24.48 -8.07
N GLY A 200 -1.20 -24.82 -9.05
CA GLY A 200 -0.76 -25.64 -10.14
C GLY A 200 0.40 -24.95 -10.86
N PRO A 201 1.38 -25.69 -11.38
CA PRO A 201 2.45 -25.09 -12.15
C PRO A 201 1.87 -24.46 -13.42
N GLY A 202 1.75 -23.14 -13.49
CA GLY A 202 1.48 -22.45 -14.74
C GLY A 202 0.32 -21.46 -14.83
N GLU A 203 -0.23 -20.88 -13.76
CA GLU A 203 -1.14 -19.73 -13.91
C GLU A 203 -0.49 -18.45 -13.40
N ARG A 204 -0.17 -17.60 -14.39
CA ARG A 204 0.37 -16.23 -14.30
C ARG A 204 -0.72 -15.25 -13.93
#